data_81dd35dbb55ba33e1f259fbe1f724f78
#
_entry.id   81dd35dbb55ba33e1f259fbe1f724f78
#
_cell.length_a   1.000
_cell.length_b   1.000
_cell.length_c   1.000
_cell.angle_alpha   90.00
_cell.angle_beta   90.00
_cell.angle_gamma   90.00
#
_symmetry.space_group_name_H-M   'P 1'
#
loop_
_entity.id
_entity.type
_entity.pdbx_description
1 polymer ?
#
loop_
_entity_poly.entity_id
_entity_poly.type
_entity_poly.pdbx_seq_one_letter_code
_entity_poly.pdbx_strand_id
1 'polypeptide(L)'
;MAADLTQANWFASVSTPFGKDALLLDAFSGREAMSELFQFDLRMRSANKALDARAIVGKAVTVTLQRPRLRPRYLNGIVTRFVHLGADRGHAYYMAELQPRLWLLTLGRDRVIHQNKTAPEIIKEVLGRYEVAFESRLGTGAYPKRPYCVQYDESPFDFVSRLMEEEGIFYFFDAADGKHTMVLADSPAAHPVNAHAACLQCALDEGTAPDPDRVQSFEMAHGIVAPGHVLADYDYLTATTTLAVSRKPALLPGARHYVYPGKYADAADGDRKAAIRLAAQQADGQVGSGESGCYGLSPGSRFELAGHPDSALNVSYVLRAVMHDATQDGYRNRFEVQPEAVPFRPRPNTPHPSVTGTHTAQVVGLAGEEIWTDAHGRVKLKFHWDDGPARDQDSSCWVRVSQTLAGQGWGHWFLPRVGQEVVVSYVDGDPDRPLVTGTVYNKQQTLPVQLPAEQTQSVMRSRSSKRGVAGNEIRMEDKRDAEELYLHAQKDMRVAIEDALATEIGGSESRVVKQGDRRIDVQNGKESHRVQGTRSVEVGGDETHANRAAYTQDVAGNYTLTVSGNLVIDVTGSISIKSRSTLTAQAATTLSNKALTIEHKATAMQTVEGGGLLALKGGLVKIN
;
A
#
# COMPACT_ATOMS: atom_id res chain seq x y z
N MET A 1 -66.41 -31.16 10.39
CA MET A 1 -65.27 -30.57 11.08
C MET A 1 -64.05 -31.14 10.40
N ALA A 2 -63.31 -30.33 9.67
CA ALA A 2 -62.00 -30.74 9.16
C ALA A 2 -61.13 -30.94 10.42
N ALA A 3 -60.57 -32.14 10.58
CA ALA A 3 -59.60 -32.40 11.64
C ALA A 3 -58.47 -31.36 11.44
N ASP A 4 -58.17 -30.56 12.47
CA ASP A 4 -57.01 -29.65 12.45
C ASP A 4 -55.78 -30.52 12.24
N LEU A 5 -55.20 -30.47 11.03
CA LEU A 5 -53.98 -31.19 10.69
C LEU A 5 -52.85 -30.62 11.53
N THR A 6 -52.22 -31.46 12.34
CA THR A 6 -51.07 -31.10 13.16
C THR A 6 -49.87 -31.95 12.77
N GLN A 7 -48.68 -31.34 12.79
CA GLN A 7 -47.40 -32.03 12.57
C GLN A 7 -46.71 -32.51 13.86
N ALA A 8 -47.42 -32.50 15.00
CA ALA A 8 -46.84 -32.81 16.31
C ALA A 8 -46.20 -34.21 16.40
N ASN A 9 -46.67 -35.18 15.59
CA ASN A 9 -46.14 -36.55 15.55
C ASN A 9 -45.44 -36.90 14.23
N TRP A 10 -45.18 -35.90 13.40
CA TRP A 10 -44.49 -36.13 12.14
C TRP A 10 -42.99 -36.30 12.37
N PHE A 11 -42.32 -37.07 11.51
CA PHE A 11 -40.88 -37.20 11.53
C PHE A 11 -40.19 -35.86 11.31
N ALA A 12 -40.69 -35.07 10.37
CA ALA A 12 -40.20 -33.73 10.05
C ALA A 12 -41.30 -32.71 10.26
N SER A 13 -41.03 -31.68 11.01
CA SER A 13 -41.97 -30.59 11.29
C SER A 13 -41.27 -29.24 11.10
N VAL A 14 -42.04 -28.18 10.85
CA VAL A 14 -41.51 -26.81 10.65
C VAL A 14 -42.14 -25.84 11.63
N SER A 15 -41.29 -25.00 12.23
CA SER A 15 -41.69 -23.85 13.05
C SER A 15 -41.45 -22.58 12.26
N THR A 16 -42.49 -21.76 12.09
CA THR A 16 -42.46 -20.53 11.27
C THR A 16 -43.07 -19.36 12.03
N PRO A 17 -42.81 -18.11 11.60
CA PRO A 17 -43.44 -16.92 12.18
C PRO A 17 -44.95 -16.85 12.08
N PHE A 18 -45.58 -17.67 11.22
CA PHE A 18 -47.04 -17.71 11.10
C PHE A 18 -47.73 -18.43 12.26
N GLY A 19 -46.98 -19.06 13.16
CA GLY A 19 -47.47 -19.79 14.30
C GLY A 19 -47.53 -21.30 14.07
N LYS A 20 -48.00 -22.02 15.13
CA LYS A 20 -48.02 -23.47 15.16
C LYS A 20 -48.97 -24.00 14.08
N ASP A 21 -48.51 -24.99 13.33
CA ASP A 21 -49.25 -25.71 12.28
C ASP A 21 -49.88 -24.83 11.18
N ALA A 22 -49.53 -23.55 11.10
CA ALA A 22 -49.96 -22.67 10.01
C ALA A 22 -49.38 -23.09 8.65
N LEU A 23 -48.15 -23.61 8.65
CA LEU A 23 -47.51 -24.31 7.55
C LEU A 23 -47.15 -25.73 8.01
N LEU A 24 -47.47 -26.73 7.21
CA LEU A 24 -47.18 -28.15 7.46
C LEU A 24 -46.09 -28.56 6.47
N LEU A 25 -45.02 -29.19 6.96
CA LEU A 25 -43.89 -29.60 6.14
C LEU A 25 -44.20 -30.94 5.43
N ASP A 26 -44.30 -30.92 4.12
CA ASP A 26 -44.55 -32.13 3.32
C ASP A 26 -43.25 -32.85 2.95
N ALA A 27 -42.23 -32.06 2.57
CA ALA A 27 -40.93 -32.58 2.21
C ALA A 27 -39.85 -31.48 2.37
N PHE A 28 -38.64 -31.92 2.55
CA PHE A 28 -37.49 -31.02 2.36
C PHE A 28 -36.31 -31.75 1.71
N SER A 29 -35.53 -31.03 0.98
CA SER A 29 -34.24 -31.48 0.47
C SER A 29 -33.21 -30.37 0.66
N GLY A 30 -31.93 -30.71 0.70
CA GLY A 30 -30.90 -29.70 0.81
C GLY A 30 -29.52 -30.27 1.09
N ARG A 31 -28.55 -29.38 1.11
CA ARG A 31 -27.14 -29.69 1.35
C ARG A 31 -26.56 -28.77 2.42
N GLU A 32 -25.81 -29.36 3.31
CA GLU A 32 -24.93 -28.67 4.23
C GLU A 32 -23.52 -29.24 4.11
N ALA A 33 -22.49 -28.37 4.20
CA ALA A 33 -21.11 -28.79 4.10
C ALA A 33 -20.18 -27.88 4.92
N MET A 34 -18.99 -28.37 5.22
CA MET A 34 -17.94 -27.57 5.84
C MET A 34 -17.46 -26.49 4.86
N SER A 35 -17.30 -25.28 5.36
CA SER A 35 -16.84 -24.09 4.59
C SER A 35 -17.74 -23.72 3.39
N GLU A 36 -19.04 -24.08 3.47
CA GLU A 36 -20.06 -23.72 2.49
C GLU A 36 -21.31 -23.20 3.18
N LEU A 37 -22.12 -22.42 2.46
CA LEU A 37 -23.44 -22.05 2.89
C LEU A 37 -24.38 -23.25 2.72
N PHE A 38 -25.13 -23.60 3.75
CA PHE A 38 -26.18 -24.60 3.57
C PHE A 38 -27.37 -24.00 2.83
N GLN A 39 -28.10 -24.86 2.11
CA GLN A 39 -29.39 -24.53 1.52
C GLN A 39 -30.37 -25.70 1.72
N PHE A 40 -31.56 -25.36 2.18
CA PHE A 40 -32.67 -26.34 2.29
C PHE A 40 -33.90 -25.79 1.57
N ASP A 41 -34.51 -26.61 0.74
CA ASP A 41 -35.75 -26.33 0.04
C ASP A 41 -36.90 -27.04 0.78
N LEU A 42 -37.77 -26.25 1.38
CA LEU A 42 -38.89 -26.73 2.16
C LEU A 42 -40.17 -26.71 1.31
N ARG A 43 -40.83 -27.84 1.13
CA ARG A 43 -42.16 -27.92 0.53
C ARG A 43 -43.19 -28.04 1.63
N MET A 44 -44.15 -27.13 1.61
CA MET A 44 -45.12 -26.97 2.70
C MET A 44 -46.51 -26.75 2.14
N ARG A 45 -47.52 -27.09 2.94
CA ARG A 45 -48.94 -26.79 2.68
C ARG A 45 -49.56 -26.01 3.82
N SER A 46 -50.61 -25.25 3.52
CA SER A 46 -51.38 -24.50 4.50
C SER A 46 -52.86 -24.49 4.15
N ALA A 47 -53.71 -24.51 5.18
CA ALA A 47 -55.12 -24.22 4.98
C ALA A 47 -55.38 -22.76 4.65
N ASN A 48 -54.47 -21.85 5.05
CA ASN A 48 -54.50 -20.44 4.66
C ASN A 48 -53.93 -20.28 3.25
N LYS A 49 -54.76 -19.88 2.29
CA LYS A 49 -54.40 -19.72 0.89
C LYS A 49 -53.76 -18.37 0.55
N ALA A 50 -53.66 -17.47 1.52
CA ALA A 50 -53.17 -16.07 1.32
C ALA A 50 -52.16 -15.68 2.40
N LEU A 51 -51.10 -16.50 2.60
CA LEU A 51 -50.00 -16.15 3.49
C LEU A 51 -49.18 -14.98 2.90
N ASP A 52 -48.92 -13.96 3.71
CA ASP A 52 -48.09 -12.81 3.28
C ASP A 52 -46.61 -13.19 3.31
N ALA A 53 -45.98 -13.26 2.16
CA ALA A 53 -44.54 -13.57 2.00
C ALA A 53 -43.65 -12.61 2.81
N ARG A 54 -44.04 -11.34 3.02
CA ARG A 54 -43.26 -10.35 3.79
C ARG A 54 -43.16 -10.72 5.28
N ALA A 55 -44.10 -11.52 5.80
CA ALA A 55 -44.07 -11.96 7.18
C ALA A 55 -43.05 -13.08 7.45
N ILE A 56 -42.56 -13.78 6.42
CA ILE A 56 -41.63 -14.91 6.56
C ILE A 56 -40.27 -14.69 5.89
N VAL A 57 -40.18 -13.94 4.76
CA VAL A 57 -38.90 -13.64 4.10
C VAL A 57 -38.01 -12.85 5.03
N GLY A 58 -36.75 -13.29 5.17
CA GLY A 58 -35.76 -12.73 6.09
C GLY A 58 -35.93 -13.19 7.56
N LYS A 59 -36.96 -13.98 7.88
CA LYS A 59 -37.20 -14.48 9.24
C LYS A 59 -36.63 -15.89 9.44
N ALA A 60 -36.30 -16.19 10.69
CA ALA A 60 -35.83 -17.51 11.08
C ALA A 60 -36.95 -18.54 11.01
N VAL A 61 -36.60 -19.69 10.46
CA VAL A 61 -37.44 -20.90 10.39
C VAL A 61 -36.62 -22.08 10.87
N THR A 62 -37.24 -22.99 11.60
CA THR A 62 -36.61 -24.22 12.11
C THR A 62 -37.33 -25.45 11.60
N VAL A 63 -36.60 -26.35 10.96
CA VAL A 63 -37.06 -27.73 10.71
C VAL A 63 -36.60 -28.61 11.86
N THR A 64 -37.51 -29.37 12.45
CA THR A 64 -37.21 -30.33 13.50
C THR A 64 -37.39 -31.75 12.96
N LEU A 65 -36.32 -32.55 13.04
CA LEU A 65 -36.31 -33.95 12.70
C LEU A 65 -36.34 -34.76 13.99
N GLN A 66 -37.32 -35.63 14.15
CA GLN A 66 -37.50 -36.38 15.39
C GLN A 66 -38.04 -37.77 15.15
N ARG A 67 -37.43 -38.77 15.78
CA ARG A 67 -37.99 -40.12 15.95
C ARG A 67 -38.30 -40.36 17.40
N PRO A 68 -39.30 -41.25 17.71
CA PRO A 68 -39.66 -41.56 19.09
C PRO A 68 -38.45 -42.04 19.90
N ARG A 69 -38.26 -41.46 21.09
CA ARG A 69 -37.18 -41.79 22.04
C ARG A 69 -35.78 -41.38 21.62
N LEU A 70 -35.61 -40.77 20.47
CA LEU A 70 -34.33 -40.21 20.03
C LEU A 70 -34.28 -38.70 20.24
N ARG A 71 -33.07 -38.16 20.30
CA ARG A 71 -32.84 -36.72 20.42
C ARG A 71 -33.30 -36.02 19.13
N PRO A 72 -34.02 -34.88 19.19
CA PRO A 72 -34.36 -34.13 18.00
C PRO A 72 -33.13 -33.48 17.38
N ARG A 73 -33.09 -33.43 16.05
CA ARG A 73 -32.15 -32.59 15.30
C ARG A 73 -32.86 -31.37 14.74
N TYR A 74 -32.20 -30.23 14.79
CA TYR A 74 -32.72 -28.97 14.28
C TYR A 74 -31.93 -28.56 13.05
N LEU A 75 -32.63 -28.02 12.04
CA LEU A 75 -32.07 -27.30 10.91
C LEU A 75 -32.68 -25.91 10.95
N ASN A 76 -31.88 -24.89 11.26
CA ASN A 76 -32.37 -23.52 11.41
C ASN A 76 -31.68 -22.61 10.43
N GLY A 77 -32.43 -21.70 9.82
CA GLY A 77 -31.91 -20.69 8.92
C GLY A 77 -32.88 -19.54 8.72
N ILE A 78 -32.58 -18.62 7.85
CA ILE A 78 -33.47 -17.55 7.40
C ILE A 78 -34.09 -17.94 6.06
N VAL A 79 -35.35 -17.57 5.84
CA VAL A 79 -36.02 -17.76 4.56
C VAL A 79 -35.51 -16.68 3.57
N THR A 80 -34.79 -17.09 2.54
CA THR A 80 -34.27 -16.20 1.51
C THR A 80 -35.24 -16.04 0.33
N ARG A 81 -36.10 -17.03 0.12
CA ARG A 81 -37.13 -17.03 -0.92
C ARG A 81 -38.36 -17.75 -0.46
N PHE A 82 -39.55 -17.22 -0.74
CA PHE A 82 -40.82 -17.84 -0.43
C PHE A 82 -41.71 -17.80 -1.68
N VAL A 83 -42.21 -18.95 -2.10
CA VAL A 83 -42.96 -19.13 -3.35
C VAL A 83 -44.32 -19.78 -3.06
N HIS A 84 -45.36 -19.20 -3.61
CA HIS A 84 -46.69 -19.82 -3.67
C HIS A 84 -46.78 -20.69 -4.92
N LEU A 85 -46.86 -21.99 -4.77
CA LEU A 85 -46.84 -22.96 -5.86
C LEU A 85 -48.22 -23.20 -6.49
N GLY A 86 -49.27 -22.75 -5.82
CA GLY A 86 -50.66 -22.96 -6.23
C GLY A 86 -51.54 -23.43 -5.08
N ALA A 87 -52.82 -23.68 -5.36
CA ALA A 87 -53.78 -24.15 -4.37
C ALA A 87 -54.78 -25.13 -5.00
N ASP A 88 -55.27 -26.04 -4.20
CA ASP A 88 -56.43 -26.89 -4.49
C ASP A 88 -57.64 -26.49 -3.64
N ARG A 89 -58.64 -27.35 -3.58
CA ARG A 89 -59.86 -27.10 -2.77
C ARG A 89 -59.57 -27.01 -1.27
N GLY A 90 -58.57 -27.75 -0.76
CA GLY A 90 -58.26 -27.89 0.65
C GLY A 90 -57.10 -27.00 1.13
N HIS A 91 -56.07 -26.89 0.35
CA HIS A 91 -54.80 -26.30 0.77
C HIS A 91 -54.17 -25.40 -0.32
N ALA A 92 -53.31 -24.51 0.12
CA ALA A 92 -52.30 -23.87 -0.73
C ALA A 92 -50.93 -24.48 -0.45
N TYR A 93 -50.10 -24.55 -1.48
CA TYR A 93 -48.76 -25.12 -1.46
C TYR A 93 -47.71 -24.01 -1.57
N TYR A 94 -46.68 -24.13 -0.75
CA TYR A 94 -45.63 -23.15 -0.64
C TYR A 94 -44.26 -23.83 -0.71
N MET A 95 -43.27 -23.09 -1.20
CA MET A 95 -41.86 -23.46 -1.10
C MET A 95 -41.09 -22.36 -0.39
N ALA A 96 -40.19 -22.73 0.49
CA ALA A 96 -39.24 -21.80 1.10
C ALA A 96 -37.81 -22.30 0.92
N GLU A 97 -36.91 -21.38 0.51
CA GLU A 97 -35.47 -21.60 0.52
C GLU A 97 -34.93 -21.10 1.87
N LEU A 98 -34.28 -21.99 2.61
CA LEU A 98 -33.71 -21.72 3.91
C LEU A 98 -32.19 -21.71 3.82
N GLN A 99 -31.56 -20.62 4.24
CA GLN A 99 -30.12 -20.46 4.22
C GLN A 99 -29.59 -19.90 5.56
N PRO A 100 -28.28 -20.02 5.84
CA PRO A 100 -27.72 -19.42 7.04
C PRO A 100 -27.74 -17.89 6.97
N ARG A 101 -27.78 -17.21 8.11
CA ARG A 101 -27.70 -15.75 8.15
C ARG A 101 -26.42 -15.20 7.47
N LEU A 102 -25.35 -15.99 7.45
CA LEU A 102 -24.12 -15.71 6.71
C LEU A 102 -24.37 -15.41 5.22
N TRP A 103 -25.43 -15.98 4.62
CA TRP A 103 -25.81 -15.71 3.23
C TRP A 103 -26.09 -14.23 2.95
N LEU A 104 -26.54 -13.45 3.95
CA LEU A 104 -26.77 -12.02 3.77
C LEU A 104 -25.50 -11.26 3.33
N LEU A 105 -24.33 -11.77 3.66
CA LEU A 105 -23.05 -11.20 3.26
C LEU A 105 -22.79 -11.29 1.75
N THR A 106 -23.53 -12.14 1.03
CA THR A 106 -23.39 -12.27 -0.44
C THR A 106 -24.11 -11.16 -1.20
N LEU A 107 -25.02 -10.41 -0.57
CA LEU A 107 -25.93 -9.47 -1.24
C LEU A 107 -25.29 -8.11 -1.54
N GLY A 108 -24.20 -7.78 -0.89
CA GLY A 108 -23.54 -6.48 -1.03
C GLY A 108 -22.17 -6.57 -1.66
N ARG A 109 -21.65 -5.41 -2.06
CA ARG A 109 -20.22 -5.19 -2.39
C ARG A 109 -19.75 -3.98 -1.63
N ASP A 110 -18.49 -3.99 -1.19
CA ASP A 110 -17.95 -2.92 -0.36
C ASP A 110 -16.46 -2.70 -0.61
N ARG A 111 -15.96 -1.55 -0.12
CA ARG A 111 -14.54 -1.18 -0.12
C ARG A 111 -14.17 -0.68 1.27
N VAL A 112 -13.54 -1.55 2.04
CA VAL A 112 -13.21 -1.26 3.45
C VAL A 112 -11.74 -1.55 3.72
N ILE A 113 -11.08 -0.62 4.41
CA ILE A 113 -9.69 -0.74 4.81
C ILE A 113 -9.62 -1.24 6.25
N HIS A 114 -8.90 -2.35 6.45
CA HIS A 114 -8.53 -2.86 7.77
C HIS A 114 -7.02 -2.72 7.96
N GLN A 115 -6.59 -2.17 9.10
CA GLN A 115 -5.17 -1.96 9.41
C GLN A 115 -4.79 -2.59 10.73
N ASN A 116 -3.58 -3.19 10.80
CA ASN A 116 -2.96 -3.75 11.99
C ASN A 116 -3.84 -4.78 12.72
N LYS A 117 -4.62 -5.57 11.98
CA LYS A 117 -5.52 -6.61 12.48
C LYS A 117 -5.09 -7.98 11.98
N THR A 118 -5.34 -9.00 12.78
CA THR A 118 -5.27 -10.40 12.35
C THR A 118 -6.48 -10.78 11.51
N ALA A 119 -6.37 -11.82 10.68
CA ALA A 119 -7.52 -12.28 9.89
C ALA A 119 -8.71 -12.68 10.77
N PRO A 120 -8.57 -13.41 11.91
CA PRO A 120 -9.67 -13.67 12.82
C PRO A 120 -10.35 -12.43 13.39
N GLU A 121 -9.59 -11.36 13.71
CA GLU A 121 -10.16 -10.09 14.17
C GLU A 121 -11.02 -9.43 13.09
N ILE A 122 -10.54 -9.42 11.84
CA ILE A 122 -11.28 -8.89 10.68
C ILE A 122 -12.55 -9.70 10.44
N ILE A 123 -12.45 -11.04 10.39
CA ILE A 123 -13.59 -11.93 10.19
C ILE A 123 -14.67 -11.69 11.26
N LYS A 124 -14.30 -11.64 12.53
CA LYS A 124 -15.21 -11.38 13.64
C LYS A 124 -15.90 -10.02 13.55
N GLU A 125 -15.17 -8.99 13.12
CA GLU A 125 -15.72 -7.64 12.90
C GLU A 125 -16.77 -7.65 11.79
N VAL A 126 -16.48 -8.32 10.65
CA VAL A 126 -17.43 -8.42 9.54
C VAL A 126 -18.66 -9.22 9.95
N LEU A 127 -18.50 -10.40 10.58
CA LEU A 127 -19.61 -11.21 11.06
C LEU A 127 -20.49 -10.45 12.06
N GLY A 128 -19.86 -9.68 12.96
CA GLY A 128 -20.59 -8.85 13.93
C GLY A 128 -21.43 -7.76 13.29
N ARG A 129 -20.94 -7.12 12.21
CA ARG A 129 -21.67 -6.09 11.44
C ARG A 129 -22.98 -6.62 10.85
N TYR A 130 -23.00 -7.90 10.47
CA TYR A 130 -24.18 -8.58 9.91
C TYR A 130 -24.96 -9.40 10.94
N GLU A 131 -24.60 -9.27 12.23
CA GLU A 131 -25.23 -10.01 13.35
C GLU A 131 -25.24 -11.53 13.12
N VAL A 132 -24.20 -12.08 12.49
CA VAL A 132 -24.01 -13.52 12.35
C VAL A 132 -23.55 -14.08 13.68
N ALA A 133 -24.34 -14.97 14.29
CA ALA A 133 -23.95 -15.66 15.51
C ALA A 133 -22.81 -16.65 15.21
N PHE A 134 -21.70 -16.55 15.93
CA PHE A 134 -20.56 -17.43 15.75
C PHE A 134 -19.94 -17.87 17.09
N GLU A 135 -19.26 -19.02 17.05
CA GLU A 135 -18.39 -19.55 18.08
C GLU A 135 -16.97 -19.70 17.51
N SER A 136 -15.94 -19.30 18.24
CA SER A 136 -14.56 -19.42 17.81
C SER A 136 -13.88 -20.58 18.55
N ARG A 137 -13.52 -21.63 17.82
CA ARG A 137 -12.70 -22.77 18.25
C ARG A 137 -11.33 -22.75 17.59
N LEU A 138 -10.81 -21.54 17.29
CA LEU A 138 -9.49 -21.37 16.73
C LEU A 138 -8.44 -21.71 17.78
N GLY A 139 -7.38 -22.37 17.36
CA GLY A 139 -6.23 -22.66 18.21
C GLY A 139 -5.52 -21.39 18.68
N THR A 140 -4.65 -21.55 19.68
CA THR A 140 -3.83 -20.45 20.21
C THR A 140 -2.66 -20.08 19.30
N GLY A 141 -2.60 -20.62 18.08
CA GLY A 141 -1.61 -20.31 17.07
C GLY A 141 -1.59 -18.81 16.74
N ALA A 142 -0.40 -18.25 16.58
CA ALA A 142 -0.25 -16.84 16.26
C ALA A 142 -0.68 -16.58 14.80
N TYR A 143 -1.81 -15.93 14.62
CA TYR A 143 -2.16 -15.31 13.35
C TYR A 143 -1.39 -13.99 13.21
N PRO A 144 -0.61 -13.78 12.15
CA PRO A 144 0.13 -12.53 11.99
C PRO A 144 -0.84 -11.37 11.80
N LYS A 145 -0.49 -10.22 12.41
CA LYS A 145 -1.20 -8.98 12.12
C LYS A 145 -0.88 -8.54 10.71
N ARG A 146 -1.91 -8.24 9.94
CA ARG A 146 -1.81 -7.66 8.61
C ARG A 146 -1.68 -6.14 8.76
N PRO A 147 -0.58 -5.52 8.34
CA PRO A 147 -0.44 -4.06 8.38
C PRO A 147 -1.55 -3.36 7.60
N TYR A 148 -2.01 -4.00 6.50
CA TYR A 148 -3.02 -3.48 5.60
C TYR A 148 -3.77 -4.64 4.94
N CYS A 149 -5.09 -4.57 4.90
CA CYS A 149 -5.96 -5.56 4.28
C CYS A 149 -7.22 -4.86 3.79
N VAL A 150 -7.48 -4.93 2.50
CA VAL A 150 -8.59 -4.21 1.86
C VAL A 150 -9.63 -5.20 1.37
N GLN A 151 -10.85 -5.04 1.82
CA GLN A 151 -12.00 -5.52 1.08
C GLN A 151 -12.16 -4.60 -0.13
N TYR A 152 -12.03 -5.12 -1.34
CA TYR A 152 -12.03 -4.28 -2.54
C TYR A 152 -13.01 -4.79 -3.59
N ASP A 153 -14.15 -4.12 -3.73
CA ASP A 153 -15.19 -4.40 -4.73
C ASP A 153 -15.62 -5.88 -4.76
N GLU A 154 -15.63 -6.51 -3.61
CA GLU A 154 -16.04 -7.89 -3.37
C GLU A 154 -17.16 -7.94 -2.32
N SER A 155 -17.92 -9.04 -2.30
CA SER A 155 -18.91 -9.22 -1.26
C SER A 155 -18.24 -9.43 0.11
N PRO A 156 -18.88 -9.01 1.22
CA PRO A 156 -18.38 -9.36 2.55
C PRO A 156 -18.22 -10.87 2.76
N PHE A 157 -19.03 -11.70 2.08
CA PHE A 157 -18.89 -13.15 2.09
C PHE A 157 -17.59 -13.61 1.42
N ASP A 158 -17.31 -13.14 0.19
CA ASP A 158 -16.07 -13.48 -0.52
C ASP A 158 -14.85 -12.99 0.27
N PHE A 159 -14.93 -11.78 0.84
CA PHE A 159 -13.86 -11.22 1.66
C PHE A 159 -13.50 -12.11 2.85
N VAL A 160 -14.50 -12.50 3.67
CA VAL A 160 -14.20 -13.37 4.82
C VAL A 160 -13.84 -14.78 4.39
N SER A 161 -14.41 -15.29 3.30
CA SER A 161 -14.10 -16.63 2.77
C SER A 161 -12.64 -16.73 2.33
N ARG A 162 -12.13 -15.76 1.52
CA ARG A 162 -10.72 -15.80 1.13
C ARG A 162 -9.76 -15.63 2.31
N LEU A 163 -10.12 -14.83 3.33
CA LEU A 163 -9.32 -14.71 4.55
C LEU A 163 -9.28 -16.02 5.33
N MET A 164 -10.41 -16.73 5.43
CA MET A 164 -10.47 -18.06 6.06
C MET A 164 -9.63 -19.08 5.27
N GLU A 165 -9.75 -19.10 3.94
CA GLU A 165 -8.99 -19.97 3.05
C GLU A 165 -7.47 -19.71 3.14
N GLU A 166 -7.05 -18.45 3.19
CA GLU A 166 -5.64 -18.06 3.33
C GLU A 166 -5.03 -18.53 4.65
N GLU A 167 -5.81 -18.50 5.74
CA GLU A 167 -5.35 -18.86 7.07
C GLU A 167 -5.66 -20.31 7.44
N GLY A 168 -6.33 -21.06 6.54
CA GLY A 168 -6.73 -22.45 6.77
C GLY A 168 -7.83 -22.59 7.81
N ILE A 169 -8.61 -21.54 8.04
CA ILE A 169 -9.79 -21.56 8.92
C ILE A 169 -10.95 -22.16 8.13
N PHE A 170 -11.61 -23.14 8.72
CA PHE A 170 -12.84 -23.70 8.19
C PHE A 170 -14.01 -23.39 9.12
N TYR A 171 -15.21 -23.54 8.60
CA TYR A 171 -16.41 -23.38 9.42
C TYR A 171 -17.45 -24.46 9.13
N PHE A 172 -18.34 -24.63 10.07
CA PHE A 172 -19.56 -25.44 9.97
C PHE A 172 -20.65 -24.80 10.81
N PHE A 173 -21.89 -25.29 10.67
CA PHE A 173 -23.00 -24.74 11.42
C PHE A 173 -23.46 -25.73 12.48
N ASP A 174 -23.64 -25.22 13.69
CA ASP A 174 -24.36 -25.92 14.77
C ASP A 174 -25.75 -25.29 14.92
N ALA A 175 -26.79 -26.12 14.90
CA ALA A 175 -28.16 -25.66 14.94
C ALA A 175 -28.88 -26.18 16.18
N ALA A 176 -29.68 -25.32 16.80
CA ALA A 176 -30.58 -25.61 17.90
C ALA A 176 -31.96 -25.06 17.57
N ASP A 177 -32.93 -25.32 18.42
CA ASP A 177 -34.27 -24.78 18.24
C ASP A 177 -34.21 -23.24 18.19
N GLY A 178 -34.73 -22.68 17.12
CA GLY A 178 -34.81 -21.23 16.89
C GLY A 178 -33.47 -20.51 16.53
N LYS A 179 -32.34 -21.22 16.46
CA LYS A 179 -31.04 -20.56 16.15
C LYS A 179 -30.07 -21.50 15.42
N HIS A 180 -29.14 -20.87 14.67
CA HIS A 180 -27.94 -21.54 14.18
C HIS A 180 -26.71 -20.68 14.52
N THR A 181 -25.59 -21.35 14.71
CA THR A 181 -24.31 -20.73 15.09
C THR A 181 -23.23 -21.21 14.13
N MET A 182 -22.49 -20.27 13.54
CA MET A 182 -21.31 -20.57 12.74
C MET A 182 -20.14 -20.91 13.68
N VAL A 183 -19.54 -22.07 13.53
CA VAL A 183 -18.36 -22.48 14.30
C VAL A 183 -17.12 -22.29 13.45
N LEU A 184 -16.22 -21.39 13.87
CA LEU A 184 -14.93 -21.16 13.23
C LEU A 184 -13.89 -22.08 13.87
N ALA A 185 -13.12 -22.82 13.06
CA ALA A 185 -12.14 -23.78 13.54
C ALA A 185 -10.90 -23.83 12.62
N ASP A 186 -9.77 -24.30 13.14
CA ASP A 186 -8.50 -24.41 12.43
C ASP A 186 -7.72 -25.70 12.74
N SER A 187 -8.32 -26.60 13.49
CA SER A 187 -7.63 -27.84 13.91
C SER A 187 -8.60 -29.03 13.99
N PRO A 188 -8.10 -30.27 13.81
CA PRO A 188 -8.93 -31.49 13.96
C PRO A 188 -9.58 -31.63 15.34
N ALA A 189 -8.97 -31.07 16.38
CA ALA A 189 -9.51 -31.13 17.75
C ALA A 189 -10.85 -30.37 17.91
N ALA A 190 -11.19 -29.50 16.96
CA ALA A 190 -12.45 -28.75 16.99
C ALA A 190 -13.67 -29.57 16.55
N HIS A 191 -13.47 -30.77 15.96
CA HIS A 191 -14.54 -31.64 15.52
C HIS A 191 -15.20 -32.39 16.70
N PRO A 192 -16.44 -32.07 17.07
CA PRO A 192 -17.13 -32.78 18.15
C PRO A 192 -17.50 -34.20 17.71
N VAL A 193 -17.58 -35.10 18.65
CA VAL A 193 -18.25 -36.39 18.39
C VAL A 193 -19.72 -36.13 18.02
N ASN A 194 -20.21 -36.80 16.98
CA ASN A 194 -21.60 -36.61 16.55
C ASN A 194 -22.56 -37.03 17.67
N ALA A 195 -23.43 -36.12 18.07
CA ALA A 195 -24.32 -36.29 19.23
C ALA A 195 -25.45 -37.32 19.02
N HIS A 196 -25.75 -37.69 17.76
CA HIS A 196 -26.78 -38.65 17.37
C HIS A 196 -26.19 -40.01 17.00
N ALA A 197 -24.94 -40.01 16.48
CA ALA A 197 -24.31 -41.20 15.98
C ALA A 197 -22.80 -41.15 16.24
N ALA A 198 -22.37 -41.45 17.46
CA ALA A 198 -20.94 -41.55 17.79
C ALA A 198 -20.27 -42.72 17.06
N CYS A 199 -21.03 -43.81 16.82
CA CYS A 199 -20.61 -44.96 16.03
C CYS A 199 -21.76 -45.34 15.08
N LEU A 200 -21.43 -45.56 13.82
CA LEU A 200 -22.36 -46.01 12.78
C LEU A 200 -21.97 -47.41 12.31
N GLN A 201 -22.94 -48.31 12.35
CA GLN A 201 -22.78 -49.67 11.84
C GLN A 201 -23.03 -49.72 10.34
N CYS A 202 -22.11 -50.32 9.61
CA CYS A 202 -22.26 -50.59 8.19
C CYS A 202 -23.08 -51.88 8.01
N ALA A 203 -24.14 -51.86 7.21
CA ALA A 203 -24.95 -53.02 6.86
C ALA A 203 -25.08 -53.08 5.34
N LEU A 204 -24.17 -53.81 4.73
CA LEU A 204 -24.15 -54.03 3.27
C LEU A 204 -24.93 -55.29 2.85
N ASP A 205 -25.50 -56.05 3.80
CA ASP A 205 -26.22 -57.30 3.53
C ASP A 205 -27.73 -57.06 3.33
N GLU A 206 -28.25 -57.56 2.22
CA GLU A 206 -29.64 -57.42 1.77
C GLU A 206 -30.68 -58.17 2.59
N GLY A 207 -30.33 -58.77 3.74
CA GLY A 207 -31.19 -59.75 4.44
C GLY A 207 -31.90 -59.28 5.70
N THR A 208 -31.60 -58.14 6.27
CA THR A 208 -32.21 -57.63 7.50
C THR A 208 -33.12 -56.44 7.23
N ALA A 209 -34.24 -56.35 8.00
CA ALA A 209 -35.11 -55.18 7.94
C ALA A 209 -34.24 -53.88 8.03
N PRO A 210 -34.47 -52.90 7.17
CA PRO A 210 -33.59 -51.74 7.10
C PRO A 210 -33.63 -50.98 8.43
N ASP A 211 -32.55 -51.08 9.21
CA ASP A 211 -32.34 -50.20 10.35
C ASP A 211 -31.96 -48.82 9.76
N PRO A 212 -32.84 -47.84 9.90
CA PRO A 212 -32.62 -46.55 9.29
C PRO A 212 -31.36 -45.81 9.80
N ASP A 213 -30.81 -46.22 10.95
CA ASP A 213 -29.65 -45.58 11.54
C ASP A 213 -28.30 -46.25 11.13
N ARG A 214 -28.33 -47.15 10.12
CA ARG A 214 -27.13 -47.80 9.57
C ARG A 214 -26.66 -47.13 8.28
N VAL A 215 -25.36 -47.33 7.99
CA VAL A 215 -24.75 -46.99 6.70
C VAL A 215 -25.09 -48.11 5.70
N GLN A 216 -25.80 -47.77 4.63
CA GLN A 216 -26.29 -48.70 3.62
C GLN A 216 -25.27 -48.93 2.49
N SER A 217 -24.46 -47.88 2.19
CA SER A 217 -23.35 -47.97 1.26
C SER A 217 -22.21 -47.12 1.77
N PHE A 218 -20.98 -47.55 1.53
CA PHE A 218 -19.78 -46.81 1.85
C PHE A 218 -18.69 -47.06 0.82
N GLU A 219 -18.14 -46.01 0.25
CA GLU A 219 -17.08 -46.06 -0.73
C GLU A 219 -15.94 -45.12 -0.29
N MET A 220 -14.70 -45.54 -0.48
CA MET A 220 -13.52 -44.72 -0.22
C MET A 220 -12.75 -44.48 -1.50
N ALA A 221 -12.70 -43.22 -1.95
CA ALA A 221 -11.93 -42.80 -3.09
C ALA A 221 -10.51 -42.37 -2.66
N HIS A 222 -9.52 -42.90 -3.35
CA HIS A 222 -8.13 -42.48 -3.22
C HIS A 222 -7.69 -41.80 -4.50
N GLY A 223 -7.37 -40.50 -4.41
CA GLY A 223 -6.97 -39.69 -5.55
C GLY A 223 -5.50 -39.25 -5.49
N ILE A 224 -4.91 -39.01 -6.64
CA ILE A 224 -3.62 -38.32 -6.71
C ILE A 224 -3.85 -36.85 -6.35
N VAL A 225 -3.21 -36.41 -5.27
CA VAL A 225 -3.22 -35.00 -4.88
C VAL A 225 -2.03 -34.28 -5.45
N ALA A 226 -2.18 -32.97 -5.60
CA ALA A 226 -1.18 -32.13 -6.24
C ALA A 226 0.20 -32.21 -5.57
N PRO A 227 1.19 -31.95 -6.36
CA PRO A 227 2.56 -32.40 -6.13
C PRO A 227 3.34 -31.62 -5.09
N GLY A 228 3.11 -30.39 -4.90
CA GLY A 228 3.86 -29.58 -3.93
C GLY A 228 3.61 -28.10 -4.13
N HIS A 229 3.71 -27.33 -3.07
CA HIS A 229 3.60 -25.90 -3.11
C HIS A 229 4.95 -25.23 -2.97
N VAL A 230 5.22 -24.29 -3.87
CA VAL A 230 6.32 -23.34 -3.77
C VAL A 230 5.70 -21.95 -3.70
N LEU A 231 5.88 -21.28 -2.60
CA LEU A 231 5.47 -19.89 -2.44
C LEU A 231 6.71 -19.01 -2.49
N ALA A 232 6.65 -17.91 -3.20
CA ALA A 232 7.68 -16.89 -3.20
C ALA A 232 7.07 -15.51 -3.01
N ASP A 233 7.80 -14.62 -2.36
CA ASP A 233 7.44 -13.22 -2.22
C ASP A 233 8.67 -12.32 -2.22
N TYR A 234 8.44 -11.02 -2.26
CA TYR A 234 9.48 -9.99 -2.17
C TYR A 234 9.05 -8.93 -1.17
N ASP A 235 9.91 -8.71 -0.17
CA ASP A 235 9.77 -7.58 0.75
C ASP A 235 10.93 -6.60 0.53
N TYR A 236 10.58 -5.36 0.18
CA TYR A 236 11.56 -4.28 -0.05
C TYR A 236 12.28 -3.84 1.24
N LEU A 237 11.74 -4.12 2.42
CA LEU A 237 12.39 -3.85 3.70
C LEU A 237 13.53 -4.85 3.98
N THR A 238 13.44 -6.03 3.40
CA THR A 238 14.44 -7.10 3.49
C THR A 238 14.89 -7.54 2.09
N ALA A 239 15.15 -6.57 1.20
CA ALA A 239 15.33 -6.77 -0.25
C ALA A 239 16.41 -7.79 -0.65
N THR A 240 17.37 -8.09 0.22
CA THR A 240 18.41 -9.09 0.00
C THR A 240 18.03 -10.50 0.47
N THR A 241 16.89 -10.65 1.15
CA THR A 241 16.43 -11.93 1.70
C THR A 241 15.56 -12.65 0.67
N THR A 242 15.91 -13.89 0.35
CA THR A 242 15.08 -14.72 -0.53
C THR A 242 13.89 -15.26 0.27
N LEU A 243 12.69 -14.76 -0.06
CA LEU A 243 11.44 -15.24 0.50
C LEU A 243 10.85 -16.35 -0.40
N ALA A 244 11.48 -17.51 -0.42
CA ALA A 244 10.98 -18.69 -1.13
C ALA A 244 10.90 -19.89 -0.19
N VAL A 245 9.71 -20.47 -0.07
CA VAL A 245 9.43 -21.64 0.76
C VAL A 245 8.83 -22.76 -0.10
N SER A 246 9.14 -24.01 0.23
CA SER A 246 8.67 -25.16 -0.54
C SER A 246 8.22 -26.29 0.38
N ARG A 247 7.02 -26.80 0.12
CA ARG A 247 6.50 -28.02 0.73
C ARG A 247 6.24 -29.06 -0.37
N LYS A 248 6.93 -30.20 -0.29
CA LYS A 248 6.86 -31.28 -1.28
C LYS A 248 6.12 -32.48 -0.69
N PRO A 249 5.12 -33.05 -1.40
CA PRO A 249 4.60 -34.37 -1.06
C PRO A 249 5.53 -35.46 -1.60
N ALA A 250 5.40 -36.67 -1.05
CA ALA A 250 6.27 -37.79 -1.40
C ALA A 250 6.05 -38.37 -2.82
N LEU A 251 4.90 -38.14 -3.44
CA LEU A 251 4.40 -38.95 -4.57
C LEU A 251 4.64 -38.42 -5.98
N LEU A 252 5.02 -37.16 -6.20
CA LEU A 252 5.24 -36.61 -7.56
C LEU A 252 6.40 -35.61 -7.57
N PRO A 253 7.65 -36.04 -7.66
CA PRO A 253 8.80 -35.16 -7.44
C PRO A 253 9.03 -34.09 -8.52
N GLY A 254 8.33 -34.12 -9.66
CA GLY A 254 8.55 -33.19 -10.78
C GLY A 254 7.49 -32.08 -10.92
N ALA A 255 6.30 -32.24 -10.36
CA ALA A 255 5.23 -31.27 -10.49
C ALA A 255 5.18 -30.34 -9.27
N ARG A 256 5.02 -29.05 -9.50
CA ARG A 256 4.90 -28.02 -8.45
C ARG A 256 3.81 -27.03 -8.76
N HIS A 257 3.12 -26.58 -7.74
CA HIS A 257 2.25 -25.42 -7.82
C HIS A 257 3.02 -24.20 -7.30
N TYR A 258 3.51 -23.36 -8.22
CA TYR A 258 4.25 -22.15 -7.89
C TYR A 258 3.29 -20.97 -7.77
N VAL A 259 3.38 -20.23 -6.66
CA VAL A 259 2.56 -19.05 -6.39
C VAL A 259 3.45 -17.86 -6.06
N TYR A 260 3.27 -16.78 -6.82
CA TYR A 260 3.86 -15.48 -6.58
C TYR A 260 2.80 -14.40 -6.88
N PRO A 261 2.60 -13.41 -6.02
CA PRO A 261 3.15 -13.26 -4.68
C PRO A 261 2.51 -14.23 -3.67
N GLY A 262 3.30 -14.70 -2.71
CA GLY A 262 2.86 -15.59 -1.65
C GLY A 262 2.13 -14.89 -0.49
N LYS A 263 2.23 -13.56 -0.41
CA LYS A 263 1.61 -12.67 0.60
C LYS A 263 2.07 -12.95 2.03
N TYR A 264 3.38 -12.99 2.23
CA TYR A 264 4.02 -13.13 3.54
C TYR A 264 5.26 -12.25 3.63
N ALA A 265 5.59 -11.83 4.85
CA ALA A 265 6.71 -10.94 5.13
C ALA A 265 7.95 -11.68 5.66
N ASP A 266 7.79 -12.88 6.18
CA ASP A 266 8.88 -13.69 6.70
C ASP A 266 8.75 -15.17 6.32
N ALA A 267 9.86 -15.91 6.38
CA ALA A 267 9.90 -17.31 5.96
C ALA A 267 9.02 -18.23 6.82
N ALA A 268 8.81 -17.93 8.09
CA ALA A 268 7.98 -18.74 8.99
C ALA A 268 6.49 -18.66 8.61
N ASP A 269 5.99 -17.46 8.31
CA ASP A 269 4.62 -17.29 7.80
C ASP A 269 4.46 -17.91 6.40
N GLY A 270 5.47 -17.77 5.54
CA GLY A 270 5.49 -18.42 4.23
C GLY A 270 5.39 -19.95 4.34
N ASP A 271 6.14 -20.55 5.25
CA ASP A 271 6.14 -21.98 5.51
C ASP A 271 4.80 -22.48 6.07
N ARG A 272 4.20 -21.71 6.99
CA ARG A 272 2.85 -21.94 7.52
C ARG A 272 1.79 -21.91 6.40
N LYS A 273 1.81 -20.90 5.54
CA LYS A 273 0.87 -20.79 4.39
C LYS A 273 1.06 -21.91 3.37
N ALA A 274 2.31 -22.30 3.09
CA ALA A 274 2.60 -23.43 2.23
C ALA A 274 2.06 -24.75 2.80
N ALA A 275 2.17 -24.95 4.12
CA ALA A 275 1.62 -26.13 4.80
C ALA A 275 0.09 -26.16 4.75
N ILE A 276 -0.59 -25.02 4.96
CA ILE A 276 -2.06 -24.90 4.84
C ILE A 276 -2.51 -25.26 3.42
N ARG A 277 -1.87 -24.72 2.39
CA ARG A 277 -2.23 -25.00 0.99
C ARG A 277 -2.02 -26.46 0.61
N LEU A 278 -0.94 -27.06 1.09
CA LEU A 278 -0.68 -28.48 0.88
C LEU A 278 -1.73 -29.34 1.58
N ALA A 279 -2.05 -29.05 2.85
CA ALA A 279 -3.08 -29.75 3.60
C ALA A 279 -4.47 -29.64 2.95
N ALA A 280 -4.82 -28.47 2.41
CA ALA A 280 -6.08 -28.26 1.68
C ALA A 280 -6.22 -29.16 0.45
N GLN A 281 -5.12 -29.43 -0.24
CA GLN A 281 -5.11 -30.34 -1.38
C GLN A 281 -5.11 -31.81 -0.93
N GLN A 282 -4.35 -32.13 0.11
CA GLN A 282 -4.27 -33.49 0.65
C GLN A 282 -5.62 -33.99 1.21
N ALA A 283 -6.45 -33.07 1.74
CA ALA A 283 -7.78 -33.39 2.22
C ALA A 283 -8.69 -34.05 1.18
N ASP A 284 -8.46 -33.78 -0.12
CA ASP A 284 -9.23 -34.39 -1.20
C ASP A 284 -8.60 -35.66 -1.76
N GLY A 285 -7.45 -36.05 -1.25
CA GLY A 285 -6.80 -37.31 -1.63
C GLY A 285 -7.47 -38.56 -1.08
N GLN A 286 -8.27 -38.41 -0.02
CA GLN A 286 -8.99 -39.50 0.63
C GLN A 286 -10.39 -39.01 1.02
N VAL A 287 -11.36 -39.27 0.17
CA VAL A 287 -12.76 -38.87 0.40
C VAL A 287 -13.64 -40.11 0.36
N GLY A 288 -14.33 -40.36 1.47
CA GLY A 288 -15.36 -41.38 1.55
C GLY A 288 -16.73 -40.79 1.22
N SER A 289 -17.60 -41.60 0.65
CA SER A 289 -19.03 -41.29 0.46
C SER A 289 -19.89 -42.46 0.87
N GLY A 290 -21.09 -42.16 1.36
CA GLY A 290 -22.02 -43.17 1.80
C GLY A 290 -23.46 -42.71 1.81
N GLU A 291 -24.38 -43.68 1.97
CA GLU A 291 -25.82 -43.45 2.16
C GLU A 291 -26.28 -43.97 3.51
N SER A 292 -27.18 -43.22 4.15
CA SER A 292 -27.73 -43.60 5.47
C SER A 292 -29.11 -43.00 5.68
N GLY A 293 -29.88 -43.61 6.57
CA GLY A 293 -31.10 -43.02 7.13
C GLY A 293 -30.90 -42.30 8.45
N CYS A 294 -29.67 -42.19 8.95
CA CYS A 294 -29.36 -41.47 10.19
C CYS A 294 -29.50 -39.95 10.00
N TYR A 295 -30.61 -39.40 10.51
CA TYR A 295 -30.93 -37.97 10.37
C TYR A 295 -30.03 -37.05 11.19
N GLY A 296 -29.24 -37.63 12.11
CA GLY A 296 -28.37 -36.88 13.01
C GLY A 296 -27.00 -36.52 12.44
N LEU A 297 -26.65 -36.92 11.21
CA LEU A 297 -25.38 -36.60 10.59
C LEU A 297 -25.27 -35.09 10.27
N SER A 298 -24.22 -34.45 10.76
CA SER A 298 -23.97 -33.01 10.56
C SER A 298 -22.51 -32.73 10.18
N PRO A 299 -22.24 -31.92 9.17
CA PRO A 299 -20.89 -31.54 8.79
C PRO A 299 -20.11 -30.93 9.96
N GLY A 300 -18.80 -31.20 9.98
CA GLY A 300 -17.92 -30.74 11.06
C GLY A 300 -17.93 -31.64 12.29
N SER A 301 -18.88 -32.61 12.42
CA SER A 301 -18.82 -33.63 13.46
C SER A 301 -18.08 -34.89 13.00
N ARG A 302 -17.61 -35.70 13.94
CA ARG A 302 -16.95 -36.98 13.69
C ARG A 302 -17.73 -38.16 14.23
N PHE A 303 -17.61 -39.32 13.58
CA PHE A 303 -18.16 -40.58 14.01
C PHE A 303 -17.19 -41.72 13.69
N GLU A 304 -17.36 -42.85 14.38
CA GLU A 304 -16.63 -44.10 14.10
C GLU A 304 -17.47 -44.97 13.17
N LEU A 305 -16.92 -45.46 12.08
CA LEU A 305 -17.52 -46.47 11.22
C LEU A 305 -17.15 -47.86 11.75
N ALA A 306 -18.09 -48.72 11.89
CA ALA A 306 -17.88 -50.09 12.33
C ALA A 306 -18.67 -51.09 11.44
N GLY A 307 -18.25 -52.34 11.42
CA GLY A 307 -18.96 -53.42 10.70
C GLY A 307 -18.76 -53.42 9.18
N HIS A 308 -17.84 -52.59 8.64
CA HIS A 308 -17.47 -52.69 7.24
C HIS A 308 -16.62 -53.95 6.98
N PRO A 309 -16.86 -54.72 5.87
CA PRO A 309 -16.09 -55.93 5.55
C PRO A 309 -14.59 -55.70 5.42
N ASP A 310 -14.19 -54.59 4.84
CA ASP A 310 -12.79 -54.14 4.87
C ASP A 310 -12.53 -53.47 6.23
N SER A 311 -11.77 -54.14 7.07
CA SER A 311 -11.41 -53.65 8.40
C SER A 311 -10.61 -52.36 8.40
N ALA A 312 -9.88 -52.04 7.29
CA ALA A 312 -9.13 -50.81 7.15
C ALA A 312 -10.04 -49.57 7.07
N LEU A 313 -11.29 -49.74 6.72
CA LEU A 313 -12.29 -48.67 6.66
C LEU A 313 -13.07 -48.47 7.98
N ASN A 314 -12.89 -49.35 8.96
CA ASN A 314 -13.49 -49.22 10.29
C ASN A 314 -12.65 -48.27 11.16
N VAL A 315 -12.73 -46.97 10.86
CA VAL A 315 -11.98 -45.90 11.54
C VAL A 315 -12.87 -44.68 11.79
N SER A 316 -12.33 -43.69 12.49
CA SER A 316 -13.03 -42.44 12.74
C SER A 316 -12.99 -41.51 11.51
N TYR A 317 -14.13 -40.96 11.18
CA TYR A 317 -14.32 -40.04 10.04
C TYR A 317 -14.93 -38.72 10.49
N VAL A 318 -14.52 -37.64 9.79
CA VAL A 318 -15.13 -36.31 9.90
C VAL A 318 -16.08 -36.12 8.73
N LEU A 319 -17.32 -35.70 9.03
CA LEU A 319 -18.34 -35.37 8.02
C LEU A 319 -17.98 -34.07 7.32
N ARG A 320 -17.80 -34.13 6.01
CA ARG A 320 -17.53 -32.97 5.14
C ARG A 320 -18.82 -32.35 4.65
N ALA A 321 -19.74 -33.17 4.15
CA ALA A 321 -21.01 -32.74 3.59
C ALA A 321 -22.11 -33.77 3.86
N VAL A 322 -23.35 -33.30 3.90
CA VAL A 322 -24.55 -34.11 3.96
C VAL A 322 -25.60 -33.54 3.03
N MET A 323 -26.14 -34.41 2.15
CA MET A 323 -27.30 -34.12 1.31
C MET A 323 -28.51 -34.83 1.92
N HIS A 324 -29.54 -34.07 2.20
CA HIS A 324 -30.78 -34.57 2.83
C HIS A 324 -31.88 -34.66 1.80
N ASP A 325 -32.70 -35.75 1.94
CA ASP A 325 -33.95 -35.92 1.21
C ASP A 325 -34.97 -36.53 2.21
N ALA A 326 -36.01 -35.79 2.49
CA ALA A 326 -37.02 -36.19 3.45
C ALA A 326 -38.44 -35.92 2.94
N THR A 327 -39.30 -36.90 3.13
CA THR A 327 -40.74 -36.77 2.99
C THR A 327 -41.41 -37.23 4.29
N GLN A 328 -42.73 -37.21 4.35
CA GLN A 328 -43.44 -37.78 5.50
C GLN A 328 -43.30 -39.32 5.58
N ASP A 329 -42.99 -39.99 4.45
CA ASP A 329 -42.85 -41.43 4.35
C ASP A 329 -41.45 -41.95 4.70
N GLY A 330 -40.44 -41.08 4.68
CA GLY A 330 -39.07 -41.50 4.98
C GLY A 330 -38.02 -40.39 4.85
N TYR A 331 -36.86 -40.74 5.37
CA TYR A 331 -35.66 -39.91 5.32
C TYR A 331 -34.46 -40.72 4.84
N ARG A 332 -33.66 -40.12 3.98
CA ARG A 332 -32.35 -40.62 3.55
C ARG A 332 -31.38 -39.46 3.39
N ASN A 333 -30.11 -39.78 3.52
CA ASN A 333 -29.05 -38.84 3.21
C ASN A 333 -27.95 -39.53 2.42
N ARG A 334 -27.19 -38.68 1.69
CA ARG A 334 -25.87 -39.01 1.20
C ARG A 334 -24.88 -38.14 1.94
N PHE A 335 -23.77 -38.72 2.35
CA PHE A 335 -22.77 -37.99 3.08
C PHE A 335 -21.38 -38.17 2.46
N GLU A 336 -20.53 -37.14 2.64
CA GLU A 336 -19.11 -37.16 2.32
C GLU A 336 -18.30 -37.06 3.60
N VAL A 337 -17.22 -37.83 3.68
CA VAL A 337 -16.35 -37.90 4.84
C VAL A 337 -14.89 -37.89 4.45
N GLN A 338 -14.02 -37.57 5.40
CA GLN A 338 -12.59 -37.82 5.34
C GLN A 338 -12.14 -38.54 6.63
N PRO A 339 -11.05 -39.32 6.58
CA PRO A 339 -10.46 -39.87 7.80
C PRO A 339 -10.10 -38.74 8.79
N GLU A 340 -10.42 -38.94 10.08
CA GLU A 340 -10.08 -37.94 11.13
C GLU A 340 -8.59 -37.61 11.18
N ALA A 341 -7.72 -38.54 10.83
CA ALA A 341 -6.27 -38.35 10.76
C ALA A 341 -5.81 -37.36 9.66
N VAL A 342 -6.68 -37.06 8.69
CA VAL A 342 -6.40 -36.11 7.62
C VAL A 342 -6.97 -34.74 8.03
N PRO A 343 -6.13 -33.72 8.25
CA PRO A 343 -6.63 -32.39 8.61
C PRO A 343 -7.45 -31.79 7.47
N PHE A 344 -8.63 -31.27 7.79
CA PHE A 344 -9.41 -30.48 6.83
C PHE A 344 -8.87 -29.05 6.76
N ARG A 345 -8.71 -28.55 5.53
CA ARG A 345 -8.44 -27.15 5.23
C ARG A 345 -9.27 -26.75 4.01
N PRO A 346 -9.91 -25.56 4.01
CA PRO A 346 -10.65 -25.11 2.84
C PRO A 346 -9.69 -24.87 1.67
N ARG A 347 -10.13 -25.19 0.46
CA ARG A 347 -9.37 -24.84 -0.75
C ARG A 347 -9.47 -23.34 -1.02
N PRO A 348 -8.43 -22.71 -1.59
CA PRO A 348 -8.46 -21.30 -1.99
C PRO A 348 -9.27 -21.16 -3.29
N ASN A 349 -10.58 -21.26 -3.19
CA ASN A 349 -11.51 -21.17 -4.31
C ASN A 349 -12.04 -19.75 -4.53
N THR A 350 -12.02 -18.92 -3.49
CA THR A 350 -12.51 -17.55 -3.57
C THR A 350 -11.49 -16.67 -4.31
N PRO A 351 -11.89 -16.03 -5.43
CA PRO A 351 -10.99 -15.15 -6.17
C PRO A 351 -10.48 -13.99 -5.31
N HIS A 352 -9.18 -13.70 -5.41
CA HIS A 352 -8.63 -12.49 -4.80
C HIS A 352 -8.97 -11.28 -5.68
N PRO A 353 -9.44 -10.15 -5.10
CA PRO A 353 -9.75 -8.96 -5.88
C PRO A 353 -8.49 -8.39 -6.52
N SER A 354 -8.64 -7.87 -7.73
CA SER A 354 -7.56 -7.23 -8.47
C SER A 354 -7.96 -5.87 -8.98
N VAL A 355 -7.11 -4.88 -8.75
CA VAL A 355 -7.28 -3.53 -9.29
C VAL A 355 -6.66 -3.46 -10.68
N THR A 356 -7.49 -3.32 -11.69
CA THR A 356 -7.08 -3.37 -13.11
C THR A 356 -6.54 -2.05 -13.66
N GLY A 357 -6.64 -0.96 -12.90
CA GLY A 357 -6.22 0.38 -13.34
C GLY A 357 -5.45 1.14 -12.26
N THR A 358 -5.33 2.45 -12.46
CA THR A 358 -4.78 3.38 -11.48
C THR A 358 -5.91 4.11 -10.76
N HIS A 359 -5.68 4.45 -9.50
CA HIS A 359 -6.51 5.36 -8.74
C HIS A 359 -5.79 6.67 -8.51
N THR A 360 -6.53 7.71 -8.12
CA THR A 360 -5.93 8.87 -7.46
C THR A 360 -6.30 8.87 -5.97
N ALA A 361 -5.42 9.49 -5.19
CA ALA A 361 -5.60 9.63 -3.76
C ALA A 361 -4.97 10.93 -3.27
N GLN A 362 -5.44 11.44 -2.15
CA GLN A 362 -4.85 12.59 -1.50
C GLN A 362 -3.79 12.16 -0.49
N VAL A 363 -2.62 12.80 -0.51
CA VAL A 363 -1.61 12.62 0.53
C VAL A 363 -2.12 13.22 1.83
N VAL A 364 -2.04 12.46 2.91
CA VAL A 364 -2.48 12.85 4.25
C VAL A 364 -1.36 12.66 5.28
N GLY A 365 -1.54 13.21 6.47
CA GLY A 365 -0.53 13.12 7.52
C GLY A 365 -1.02 13.67 8.84
N LEU A 366 -0.09 13.86 9.77
CA LEU A 366 -0.39 14.42 11.09
C LEU A 366 -0.95 15.83 10.95
N ALA A 367 -1.95 16.14 11.75
CA ALA A 367 -2.60 17.44 11.76
C ALA A 367 -1.59 18.58 11.96
N GLY A 368 -1.65 19.59 11.07
CA GLY A 368 -0.73 20.73 11.10
C GLY A 368 0.62 20.53 10.39
N GLU A 369 0.96 19.31 9.97
CA GLU A 369 2.15 19.05 9.17
C GLU A 369 1.89 19.23 7.67
N GLU A 370 2.87 19.79 6.97
CA GLU A 370 2.86 19.96 5.51
C GLU A 370 3.56 18.78 4.82
N ILE A 371 4.50 18.16 5.51
CA ILE A 371 5.29 17.02 5.05
C ILE A 371 5.18 15.94 6.11
N TRP A 372 4.70 14.75 5.72
CA TRP A 372 4.60 13.60 6.61
C TRP A 372 5.12 12.35 5.92
N THR A 373 6.24 11.84 6.39
CA THR A 373 6.94 10.69 5.78
C THR A 373 7.67 9.90 6.86
N ASP A 374 8.01 8.67 6.54
CA ASP A 374 8.86 7.83 7.39
C ASP A 374 10.32 7.78 6.89
N ALA A 375 11.15 6.94 7.52
CA ALA A 375 12.57 6.77 7.17
C ALA A 375 12.81 6.20 5.77
N HIS A 376 11.79 5.62 5.13
CA HIS A 376 11.85 5.06 3.78
C HIS A 376 11.22 5.99 2.72
N GLY A 377 10.86 7.21 3.09
CA GLY A 377 10.25 8.16 2.18
C GLY A 377 8.84 7.78 1.71
N ARG A 378 8.13 7.00 2.52
CA ARG A 378 6.75 6.59 2.25
C ARG A 378 5.78 7.68 2.72
N VAL A 379 4.59 7.69 2.13
CA VAL A 379 3.52 8.64 2.45
C VAL A 379 2.24 7.91 2.88
N LYS A 380 1.35 8.64 3.51
CA LYS A 380 0.00 8.17 3.86
C LYS A 380 -1.01 8.74 2.87
N LEU A 381 -2.02 7.95 2.53
CA LEU A 381 -3.00 8.29 1.52
C LEU A 381 -4.44 8.21 2.05
N LYS A 382 -5.30 9.09 1.56
CA LYS A 382 -6.75 8.97 1.61
C LYS A 382 -7.25 8.71 0.19
N PHE A 383 -7.75 7.49 -0.04
CA PHE A 383 -8.36 7.13 -1.31
C PHE A 383 -9.74 7.80 -1.45
N HIS A 384 -10.11 8.20 -2.67
CA HIS A 384 -11.42 8.84 -2.91
C HIS A 384 -12.61 7.89 -2.70
N TRP A 385 -12.39 6.60 -2.85
CA TRP A 385 -13.40 5.57 -2.62
C TRP A 385 -13.52 5.14 -1.15
N ASP A 386 -12.59 5.52 -0.29
CA ASP A 386 -12.61 5.19 1.13
C ASP A 386 -13.53 6.17 1.87
N ASP A 387 -14.69 5.69 2.29
CA ASP A 387 -15.72 6.44 3.03
C ASP A 387 -15.47 6.46 4.55
N GLY A 388 -14.45 5.72 5.03
CA GLY A 388 -14.02 5.72 6.44
C GLY A 388 -13.77 7.13 6.97
N PRO A 389 -13.92 7.36 8.28
CA PRO A 389 -13.86 8.70 8.87
C PRO A 389 -12.44 9.27 8.93
N ALA A 390 -11.39 8.44 8.95
CA ALA A 390 -10.01 8.89 9.04
C ALA A 390 -9.60 9.68 7.79
N ARG A 391 -9.01 10.86 7.99
CA ARG A 391 -8.45 11.73 6.94
C ARG A 391 -7.08 12.27 7.34
N ASP A 392 -6.31 11.46 8.03
CA ASP A 392 -5.04 11.79 8.65
C ASP A 392 -4.01 10.65 8.45
N GLN A 393 -3.01 10.57 9.31
CA GLN A 393 -1.97 9.53 9.27
C GLN A 393 -2.50 8.10 9.44
N ASP A 394 -3.75 7.91 9.86
CA ASP A 394 -4.36 6.60 10.08
C ASP A 394 -5.26 6.14 8.90
N SER A 395 -5.35 6.94 7.82
CA SER A 395 -6.18 6.63 6.65
C SER A 395 -5.67 5.45 5.82
N SER A 396 -4.37 5.17 5.79
CA SER A 396 -3.80 4.06 5.02
C SER A 396 -2.56 3.46 5.68
N CYS A 397 -2.01 2.39 5.10
CA CYS A 397 -0.63 1.98 5.36
C CYS A 397 0.37 3.04 4.86
N TRP A 398 1.66 2.84 5.18
CA TRP A 398 2.74 3.56 4.55
C TRP A 398 2.91 3.10 3.09
N VAL A 399 2.78 4.02 2.14
CA VAL A 399 2.84 3.76 0.70
C VAL A 399 4.13 4.30 0.12
N ARG A 400 4.88 3.46 -0.61
CA ARG A 400 6.11 3.87 -1.30
C ARG A 400 5.80 4.84 -2.42
N VAL A 401 6.76 5.73 -2.71
CA VAL A 401 6.69 6.70 -3.82
C VAL A 401 7.75 6.34 -4.86
N SER A 402 7.31 6.10 -6.09
CA SER A 402 8.18 5.87 -7.23
C SER A 402 8.96 7.14 -7.55
N GLN A 403 10.24 7.00 -7.85
CA GLN A 403 11.12 8.08 -8.31
C GLN A 403 11.59 7.77 -9.73
N THR A 404 11.93 8.78 -10.52
CA THR A 404 12.45 8.59 -11.88
C THR A 404 13.78 7.86 -11.90
N LEU A 405 14.57 7.98 -10.83
CA LEU A 405 15.85 7.29 -10.65
C LEU A 405 16.07 7.07 -9.15
N ALA A 406 16.44 5.84 -8.76
CA ALA A 406 16.70 5.47 -7.37
C ALA A 406 17.86 4.50 -7.27
N GLY A 407 18.94 4.90 -6.59
CA GLY A 407 20.13 4.12 -6.31
C GLY A 407 20.55 4.24 -4.85
N GLN A 408 21.63 3.54 -4.48
CA GLN A 408 22.15 3.55 -3.12
C GLN A 408 22.82 4.90 -2.81
N GLY A 409 22.06 5.83 -2.22
CA GLY A 409 22.53 7.17 -1.85
C GLY A 409 22.60 8.16 -3.01
N TRP A 410 22.02 7.83 -4.18
CA TRP A 410 21.96 8.72 -5.35
C TRP A 410 20.65 8.52 -6.13
N GLY A 411 20.26 9.51 -6.93
CA GLY A 411 19.05 9.49 -7.73
C GLY A 411 18.22 10.78 -7.62
N HIS A 412 16.97 10.71 -8.06
CA HIS A 412 16.00 11.80 -7.89
C HIS A 412 15.17 11.57 -6.64
N TRP A 413 14.87 12.66 -5.92
CA TRP A 413 14.06 12.59 -4.72
C TRP A 413 13.05 13.74 -4.67
N PHE A 414 11.80 13.42 -4.95
CA PHE A 414 10.67 14.34 -4.83
C PHE A 414 9.58 13.70 -3.98
N LEU A 415 9.30 14.29 -2.83
CA LEU A 415 8.32 13.77 -1.89
C LEU A 415 6.99 14.51 -2.04
N PRO A 416 5.89 13.83 -2.36
CA PRO A 416 4.56 14.41 -2.34
C PRO A 416 4.19 14.90 -0.92
N ARG A 417 3.60 16.10 -0.84
CA ARG A 417 3.23 16.74 0.43
C ARG A 417 1.77 16.52 0.76
N VAL A 418 1.43 16.69 2.03
CA VAL A 418 0.04 16.64 2.51
C VAL A 418 -0.84 17.59 1.71
N GLY A 419 -1.98 17.08 1.25
CA GLY A 419 -2.94 17.79 0.40
C GLY A 419 -2.71 17.63 -1.10
N GLN A 420 -1.57 17.11 -1.55
CA GLN A 420 -1.33 16.84 -2.97
C GLN A 420 -2.07 15.58 -3.42
N GLU A 421 -2.50 15.59 -4.69
CA GLU A 421 -3.11 14.42 -5.32
C GLU A 421 -2.05 13.59 -6.04
N VAL A 422 -2.07 12.28 -5.79
CA VAL A 422 -1.12 11.31 -6.34
C VAL A 422 -1.84 10.25 -7.16
N VAL A 423 -1.13 9.72 -8.16
CA VAL A 423 -1.56 8.54 -8.92
C VAL A 423 -1.03 7.30 -8.21
N VAL A 424 -1.92 6.35 -7.97
CA VAL A 424 -1.63 5.10 -7.26
C VAL A 424 -1.84 3.92 -8.18
N SER A 425 -0.81 3.12 -8.38
CA SER A 425 -0.87 1.79 -8.97
C SER A 425 -0.78 0.74 -7.88
N TYR A 426 -1.04 -0.51 -8.23
CA TYR A 426 -1.03 -1.62 -7.27
C TYR A 426 -0.11 -2.72 -7.78
N VAL A 427 0.82 -3.18 -6.94
CA VAL A 427 1.76 -4.25 -7.32
C VAL A 427 0.98 -5.54 -7.58
N ASP A 428 1.11 -6.08 -8.80
CA ASP A 428 0.33 -7.23 -9.29
C ASP A 428 -1.20 -7.04 -9.20
N GLY A 429 -1.69 -5.80 -9.19
CA GLY A 429 -3.10 -5.49 -9.00
C GLY A 429 -3.62 -5.72 -7.57
N ASP A 430 -2.76 -6.03 -6.61
CA ASP A 430 -3.15 -6.33 -5.23
C ASP A 430 -3.56 -5.05 -4.47
N PRO A 431 -4.84 -4.89 -4.07
CA PRO A 431 -5.29 -3.72 -3.33
C PRO A 431 -4.54 -3.50 -2.00
N ASP A 432 -3.91 -4.53 -1.45
CA ASP A 432 -3.11 -4.46 -0.23
C ASP A 432 -1.69 -3.90 -0.48
N ARG A 433 -1.27 -3.73 -1.75
CA ARG A 433 0.08 -3.31 -2.15
C ARG A 433 0.08 -2.04 -3.01
N PRO A 434 -0.45 -0.91 -2.51
CA PRO A 434 -0.45 0.35 -3.24
C PRO A 434 0.96 0.91 -3.43
N LEU A 435 1.19 1.60 -4.56
CA LEU A 435 2.43 2.28 -4.92
C LEU A 435 2.09 3.63 -5.59
N VAL A 436 2.59 4.74 -5.06
CA VAL A 436 2.49 6.04 -5.73
C VAL A 436 3.42 6.05 -6.94
N THR A 437 2.87 6.26 -8.12
CA THR A 437 3.57 6.25 -9.40
C THR A 437 3.67 7.62 -10.07
N GLY A 438 2.98 8.63 -9.52
CA GLY A 438 3.02 10.00 -10.03
C GLY A 438 2.19 10.95 -9.20
N THR A 439 2.13 12.19 -9.66
CA THR A 439 1.31 13.28 -9.08
C THR A 439 0.52 13.95 -10.17
N VAL A 440 -0.65 14.52 -9.84
CA VAL A 440 -1.51 15.25 -10.77
C VAL A 440 -1.94 16.57 -10.16
N TYR A 441 -2.04 17.60 -11.01
CA TYR A 441 -2.60 18.87 -10.60
C TYR A 441 -4.12 18.81 -10.58
N ASN A 442 -4.74 19.62 -9.73
CA ASN A 442 -6.18 19.77 -9.64
C ASN A 442 -6.57 21.23 -9.32
N LYS A 443 -7.86 21.49 -9.10
CA LYS A 443 -8.34 22.85 -8.83
C LYS A 443 -7.74 23.49 -7.56
N GLN A 444 -7.32 22.68 -6.57
CA GLN A 444 -6.70 23.16 -5.33
C GLN A 444 -5.17 23.23 -5.42
N GLN A 445 -4.58 22.30 -6.14
CA GLN A 445 -3.14 22.18 -6.39
C GLN A 445 -2.87 22.56 -7.85
N THR A 446 -2.77 23.87 -8.10
CA THR A 446 -2.69 24.43 -9.44
C THR A 446 -1.28 24.30 -10.04
N LEU A 447 -1.21 24.39 -11.36
CA LEU A 447 0.04 24.41 -12.12
C LEU A 447 0.95 25.58 -11.67
N PRO A 448 2.29 25.42 -11.77
CA PRO A 448 3.25 26.49 -11.50
C PRO A 448 3.32 27.55 -12.59
N VAL A 449 2.60 27.38 -13.70
CA VAL A 449 2.53 28.24 -14.88
C VAL A 449 1.10 28.63 -15.20
N GLN A 450 0.89 29.74 -15.90
CA GLN A 450 -0.43 30.22 -16.31
C GLN A 450 -0.77 29.75 -17.72
N LEU A 451 -1.52 28.68 -17.83
CA LEU A 451 -1.97 28.16 -19.12
C LEU A 451 -3.26 28.89 -19.60
N PRO A 452 -3.42 29.09 -20.93
CA PRO A 452 -2.49 28.69 -22.01
C PRO A 452 -1.40 29.73 -22.33
N ALA A 453 -1.29 30.84 -21.60
CA ALA A 453 -0.40 31.95 -21.94
C ALA A 453 1.09 31.59 -21.86
N GLU A 454 1.46 30.70 -20.91
CA GLU A 454 2.83 30.24 -20.64
C GLU A 454 3.05 28.79 -21.08
N GLN A 455 2.41 28.36 -22.17
CA GLN A 455 2.45 26.97 -22.62
C GLN A 455 3.82 26.49 -23.12
N THR A 456 4.73 27.40 -23.37
CA THR A 456 6.12 27.13 -23.81
C THR A 456 7.08 26.93 -22.65
N GLN A 457 6.60 27.10 -21.40
CA GLN A 457 7.45 26.96 -20.21
C GLN A 457 7.50 25.52 -19.69
N SER A 458 8.71 25.09 -19.35
CA SER A 458 8.98 23.90 -18.54
C SER A 458 9.56 24.32 -17.20
N VAL A 459 8.95 23.86 -16.08
CA VAL A 459 9.27 24.38 -14.74
C VAL A 459 9.49 23.27 -13.74
N MET A 460 10.58 23.35 -12.98
CA MET A 460 10.82 22.63 -11.76
C MET A 460 10.85 23.63 -10.61
N ARG A 461 9.79 23.70 -9.82
CA ARG A 461 9.66 24.65 -8.71
C ARG A 461 9.41 23.94 -7.39
N SER A 462 10.20 24.25 -6.37
CA SER A 462 9.99 23.84 -4.99
C SER A 462 9.14 24.86 -4.24
N ARG A 463 8.79 24.54 -3.00
CA ARG A 463 8.07 25.45 -2.11
C ARG A 463 8.70 25.42 -0.73
N SER A 464 8.97 26.57 -0.16
CA SER A 464 9.50 26.70 1.20
C SER A 464 8.53 26.12 2.25
N SER A 465 9.04 25.31 3.14
CA SER A 465 8.32 24.77 4.32
C SER A 465 8.51 25.77 5.49
N LYS A 466 7.55 25.97 6.44
CA LYS A 466 6.14 25.54 6.36
C LYS A 466 5.32 26.69 5.77
N ARG A 467 4.42 26.37 4.86
CA ARG A 467 3.45 27.30 4.23
C ARG A 467 4.08 28.51 3.53
N GLY A 468 5.35 28.45 3.15
CA GLY A 468 5.96 29.49 2.33
C GLY A 468 5.28 29.60 0.97
N VAL A 469 5.22 30.82 0.43
CA VAL A 469 4.67 31.08 -0.91
C VAL A 469 5.72 31.01 -2.01
N ALA A 470 7.01 31.10 -1.65
CA ALA A 470 8.16 31.10 -2.55
C ALA A 470 8.99 29.82 -2.45
N GLY A 471 9.92 29.61 -3.35
CA GLY A 471 10.80 28.44 -3.37
C GLY A 471 11.91 28.57 -4.41
N ASN A 472 12.70 27.53 -4.58
CA ASN A 472 13.73 27.45 -5.62
C ASN A 472 13.09 27.04 -6.95
N GLU A 473 13.68 27.49 -8.07
CA GLU A 473 13.09 27.26 -9.39
C GLU A 473 14.18 27.05 -10.45
N ILE A 474 13.93 26.11 -11.34
CA ILE A 474 14.58 25.94 -12.63
C ILE A 474 13.47 26.07 -13.67
N ARG A 475 13.56 27.06 -14.56
CA ARG A 475 12.56 27.28 -15.59
C ARG A 475 13.25 27.41 -16.95
N MET A 476 12.68 26.78 -17.95
CA MET A 476 13.03 26.92 -19.36
C MET A 476 11.86 27.58 -20.08
N GLU A 477 12.10 28.67 -20.80
CA GLU A 477 11.17 29.26 -21.74
C GLU A 477 11.66 28.92 -23.15
N ASP A 478 10.83 28.24 -23.93
CA ASP A 478 11.15 27.79 -25.30
C ASP A 478 10.44 28.66 -26.37
N LYS A 479 9.90 29.81 -25.99
CA LYS A 479 9.26 30.71 -26.94
C LYS A 479 10.31 31.31 -27.86
N ARG A 480 10.16 31.11 -29.17
CA ARG A 480 11.08 31.60 -30.19
C ARG A 480 11.36 33.09 -30.05
N ASP A 481 12.63 33.43 -30.12
CA ASP A 481 13.21 34.79 -29.96
C ASP A 481 13.03 35.38 -28.53
N ALA A 482 12.68 34.52 -27.55
CA ALA A 482 12.54 34.87 -26.13
C ALA A 482 12.94 33.71 -25.20
N GLU A 483 13.81 32.82 -25.71
CA GLU A 483 14.31 31.66 -24.99
C GLU A 483 15.07 32.06 -23.72
N GLU A 484 14.80 31.44 -22.60
CA GLU A 484 15.44 31.72 -21.32
C GLU A 484 15.66 30.45 -20.50
N LEU A 485 16.83 30.32 -19.89
CA LEU A 485 17.07 29.42 -18.77
C LEU A 485 17.17 30.24 -17.48
N TYR A 486 16.18 30.14 -16.61
CA TYR A 486 16.12 30.87 -15.36
C TYR A 486 16.41 29.96 -14.16
N LEU A 487 17.41 30.35 -13.35
CA LEU A 487 17.79 29.70 -12.11
C LEU A 487 17.53 30.65 -10.94
N HIS A 488 16.68 30.23 -10.00
CA HIS A 488 16.34 31.01 -8.81
C HIS A 488 16.57 30.23 -7.55
N ALA A 489 17.35 30.75 -6.63
CA ALA A 489 17.49 30.27 -5.27
C ALA A 489 16.74 31.21 -4.31
N GLN A 490 15.81 30.69 -3.53
CA GLN A 490 15.02 31.48 -2.59
C GLN A 490 15.90 32.18 -1.52
N LYS A 491 17.01 31.58 -1.15
CA LYS A 491 17.93 32.11 -0.14
C LYS A 491 19.38 31.99 -0.61
N ASP A 492 19.97 30.83 -0.49
CA ASP A 492 21.37 30.60 -0.75
C ASP A 492 21.57 29.70 -1.99
N MET A 493 22.53 30.03 -2.83
CA MET A 493 22.99 29.18 -3.93
C MET A 493 24.48 28.84 -3.73
N ARG A 494 24.81 27.55 -3.79
CA ARG A 494 26.19 27.04 -3.75
C ARG A 494 26.47 26.23 -5.01
N VAL A 495 27.60 26.51 -5.64
CA VAL A 495 28.13 25.73 -6.75
C VAL A 495 29.50 25.19 -6.34
N ALA A 496 29.68 23.90 -6.33
CA ALA A 496 30.95 23.23 -6.08
C ALA A 496 31.32 22.40 -7.31
N ILE A 497 32.56 22.56 -7.77
CA ILE A 497 33.07 21.90 -8.97
C ILE A 497 34.42 21.31 -8.61
N GLU A 498 34.57 20.01 -8.76
CA GLU A 498 35.77 19.28 -8.31
C GLU A 498 36.96 19.47 -9.27
N ASP A 499 36.74 19.84 -10.52
CA ASP A 499 37.80 20.01 -11.51
C ASP A 499 37.74 21.40 -12.15
N ALA A 500 37.07 21.59 -13.27
CA ALA A 500 37.12 22.81 -14.05
C ALA A 500 35.74 23.44 -14.31
N LEU A 501 35.64 24.74 -14.24
CA LEU A 501 34.50 25.53 -14.73
C LEU A 501 34.93 26.32 -15.98
N ALA A 502 34.25 26.09 -17.10
CA ALA A 502 34.35 26.95 -18.28
C ALA A 502 33.00 27.66 -18.50
N THR A 503 33.06 28.96 -18.78
CA THR A 503 31.86 29.75 -19.10
C THR A 503 32.13 30.52 -20.39
N GLU A 504 31.28 30.38 -21.40
CA GLU A 504 31.32 31.11 -22.66
C GLU A 504 30.00 31.86 -22.85
N ILE A 505 30.07 33.15 -23.10
CA ILE A 505 28.92 34.03 -23.24
C ILE A 505 28.99 34.73 -24.57
N GLY A 506 28.09 34.47 -25.50
CA GLY A 506 28.03 35.06 -26.83
C GLY A 506 27.60 36.53 -26.84
N GLY A 507 26.96 37.01 -25.81
CA GLY A 507 26.47 38.38 -25.69
C GLY A 507 27.10 39.12 -24.51
N SER A 508 26.29 39.60 -23.58
CA SER A 508 26.70 40.40 -22.43
C SER A 508 26.64 39.62 -21.12
N GLU A 509 27.59 39.86 -20.22
CA GLU A 509 27.50 39.43 -18.82
C GLU A 509 27.18 40.63 -17.92
N SER A 510 26.21 40.44 -17.01
CA SER A 510 25.95 41.40 -15.94
C SER A 510 25.94 40.68 -14.60
N ARG A 511 26.69 41.21 -13.63
CA ARG A 511 26.72 40.67 -12.25
C ARG A 511 26.50 41.79 -11.23
N VAL A 512 25.45 41.67 -10.44
CA VAL A 512 25.05 42.67 -9.44
C VAL A 512 25.03 42.04 -8.06
N VAL A 513 25.82 42.56 -7.12
CA VAL A 513 25.72 42.24 -5.67
C VAL A 513 25.00 43.42 -5.03
N LYS A 514 23.71 43.21 -4.64
CA LYS A 514 22.87 44.30 -4.10
C LYS A 514 23.28 44.69 -2.68
N GLN A 515 23.67 43.71 -1.86
CA GLN A 515 24.07 43.92 -0.47
C GLN A 515 25.12 42.87 -0.10
N GLY A 516 26.15 43.28 0.68
CA GLY A 516 27.24 42.41 1.12
C GLY A 516 28.45 42.43 0.20
N ASP A 517 29.38 41.54 0.39
CA ASP A 517 30.70 41.53 -0.18
C ASP A 517 30.80 40.60 -1.40
N ARG A 518 31.67 40.95 -2.33
CA ARG A 518 32.17 40.07 -3.39
C ARG A 518 33.63 39.72 -3.12
N ARG A 519 33.93 38.42 -2.93
CA ARG A 519 35.30 37.93 -2.75
C ARG A 519 35.70 37.02 -3.91
N ILE A 520 36.90 37.24 -4.45
CA ILE A 520 37.56 36.31 -5.37
C ILE A 520 38.86 35.87 -4.71
N ASP A 521 39.10 34.56 -4.63
CA ASP A 521 40.28 33.98 -4.00
C ASP A 521 40.85 32.90 -4.92
N VAL A 522 41.99 33.17 -5.53
CA VAL A 522 42.75 32.24 -6.37
C VAL A 522 43.93 31.74 -5.57
N GLN A 523 43.79 30.61 -4.87
CA GLN A 523 44.78 30.14 -3.91
C GLN A 523 46.10 29.67 -4.53
N ASN A 524 46.02 28.90 -5.64
CA ASN A 524 47.17 28.32 -6.31
C ASN A 524 47.02 28.46 -7.82
N GLY A 525 47.37 29.62 -8.39
CA GLY A 525 47.22 29.79 -9.83
C GLY A 525 47.38 31.23 -10.27
N LYS A 526 46.98 31.52 -11.49
CA LYS A 526 47.06 32.84 -12.12
C LYS A 526 45.66 33.37 -12.37
N GLU A 527 45.46 34.65 -12.13
CA GLU A 527 44.30 35.38 -12.61
C GLU A 527 44.73 36.23 -13.82
N SER A 528 43.97 36.19 -14.90
CA SER A 528 44.22 36.93 -16.11
C SER A 528 42.94 37.62 -16.59
N HIS A 529 43.02 38.96 -16.78
CA HIS A 529 41.94 39.74 -17.35
C HIS A 529 42.40 40.36 -18.69
N ARG A 530 41.66 40.08 -19.75
CA ARG A 530 41.88 40.65 -21.07
C ARG A 530 40.63 41.38 -21.54
N VAL A 531 40.74 42.69 -21.79
CA VAL A 531 39.64 43.52 -22.30
C VAL A 531 40.10 44.17 -23.58
N GLN A 532 39.45 43.92 -24.71
CA GLN A 532 39.82 44.57 -25.99
C GLN A 532 39.27 46.01 -26.09
N GLY A 533 38.16 46.27 -25.42
CA GLY A 533 37.58 47.62 -25.42
C GLY A 533 37.97 48.42 -24.18
N THR A 534 37.04 49.19 -23.66
CA THR A 534 37.24 50.05 -22.50
C THR A 534 37.02 49.27 -21.19
N ARG A 535 37.87 49.46 -20.20
CA ARG A 535 37.69 49.06 -18.81
C ARG A 535 37.50 50.31 -17.95
N SER A 536 36.45 50.38 -17.20
CA SER A 536 36.20 51.40 -16.18
C SER A 536 36.16 50.77 -14.81
N VAL A 537 36.78 51.35 -13.81
CA VAL A 537 36.76 50.99 -12.42
C VAL A 537 36.37 52.20 -11.60
N GLU A 538 35.29 52.12 -10.85
CA GLU A 538 34.85 53.18 -9.93
C GLU A 538 34.76 52.61 -8.53
N VAL A 539 35.45 53.20 -7.56
CA VAL A 539 35.52 52.80 -6.18
C VAL A 539 35.10 53.98 -5.32
N GLY A 540 33.96 53.87 -4.63
CA GLY A 540 33.42 54.93 -3.77
C GLY A 540 34.07 55.04 -2.39
N GLY A 541 34.92 54.10 -2.01
CA GLY A 541 35.65 54.07 -0.74
C GLY A 541 37.15 53.88 -0.95
N ASP A 542 37.84 53.33 0.02
CA ASP A 542 39.27 53.08 -0.04
C ASP A 542 39.60 51.93 -1.00
N GLU A 543 40.63 52.10 -1.83
CA GLU A 543 41.20 51.06 -2.70
C GLU A 543 42.65 50.76 -2.28
N THR A 544 42.96 49.49 -2.07
CA THR A 544 44.29 49.03 -1.65
C THR A 544 44.85 48.01 -2.66
N HIS A 545 46.05 48.27 -3.20
CA HIS A 545 46.80 47.28 -3.98
C HIS A 545 48.09 46.91 -3.26
N ALA A 546 48.23 45.61 -2.93
CA ALA A 546 49.44 45.11 -2.27
C ALA A 546 50.09 44.00 -3.10
N ASN A 547 51.22 44.28 -3.73
CA ASN A 547 52.01 43.28 -4.46
C ASN A 547 53.26 42.91 -3.64
N ARG A 548 53.51 41.61 -3.46
CA ARG A 548 54.72 41.12 -2.77
C ARG A 548 55.91 40.89 -3.75
N ALA A 549 55.68 41.08 -5.04
CA ALA A 549 56.65 40.92 -6.11
C ALA A 549 56.59 42.12 -7.04
N ALA A 550 57.04 41.99 -8.27
CA ALA A 550 57.07 43.10 -9.25
C ALA A 550 55.66 43.54 -9.67
N TYR A 551 55.45 44.85 -9.77
CA TYR A 551 54.26 45.44 -10.40
C TYR A 551 54.71 46.21 -11.62
N THR A 552 54.18 45.92 -12.80
CA THR A 552 54.51 46.61 -14.05
C THR A 552 53.24 47.19 -14.66
N GLN A 553 53.25 48.44 -15.02
CA GLN A 553 52.19 49.12 -15.76
C GLN A 553 52.75 49.68 -17.03
N ASP A 554 52.25 49.27 -18.19
CA ASP A 554 52.64 49.79 -19.51
C ASP A 554 51.43 50.47 -20.16
N VAL A 555 51.56 51.71 -20.53
CA VAL A 555 50.51 52.56 -21.09
C VAL A 555 51.00 53.17 -22.40
N ALA A 556 50.46 52.65 -23.51
CA ALA A 556 50.86 53.14 -24.84
C ALA A 556 50.34 54.56 -25.14
N GLY A 557 49.32 55.01 -24.48
CA GLY A 557 48.74 56.36 -24.62
C GLY A 557 49.09 57.28 -23.43
N ASN A 558 48.16 58.13 -23.09
CA ASN A 558 48.35 59.06 -21.96
C ASN A 558 48.04 58.31 -20.60
N TYR A 559 48.89 58.58 -19.63
CA TYR A 559 48.65 58.23 -18.25
C TYR A 559 48.42 59.49 -17.42
N THR A 560 47.29 59.66 -16.82
CA THR A 560 46.97 60.82 -15.99
C THR A 560 46.69 60.35 -14.57
N LEU A 561 47.38 60.94 -13.59
CA LEU A 561 47.13 60.72 -12.17
C LEU A 561 46.73 62.03 -11.53
N THR A 562 45.50 62.14 -11.04
CA THR A 562 45.01 63.32 -10.32
C THR A 562 44.69 62.90 -8.87
N VAL A 563 45.34 63.60 -7.93
CA VAL A 563 45.18 63.30 -6.48
C VAL A 563 44.74 64.59 -5.79
N SER A 564 43.55 64.62 -5.21
CA SER A 564 43.06 65.80 -4.48
C SER A 564 43.63 65.91 -3.06
N GLY A 565 44.25 64.88 -2.56
CA GLY A 565 44.93 64.81 -1.27
C GLY A 565 46.46 64.76 -1.47
N ASN A 566 47.11 63.95 -0.67
CA ASN A 566 48.56 63.77 -0.73
C ASN A 566 48.98 62.64 -1.66
N LEU A 567 49.96 62.85 -2.51
CA LEU A 567 50.66 61.77 -3.21
C LEU A 567 51.97 61.49 -2.48
N VAL A 568 52.17 60.28 -1.99
CA VAL A 568 53.42 59.83 -1.34
C VAL A 568 54.04 58.75 -2.20
N ILE A 569 55.30 58.92 -2.61
CA ILE A 569 56.07 57.87 -3.29
C ILE A 569 57.32 57.63 -2.41
N ASP A 570 57.30 56.48 -1.71
CA ASP A 570 58.37 56.04 -0.81
C ASP A 570 59.07 54.82 -1.43
N VAL A 571 60.37 54.93 -1.73
CA VAL A 571 61.13 53.89 -2.42
C VAL A 571 62.44 53.66 -1.72
N THR A 572 62.68 52.44 -1.24
CA THR A 572 63.95 52.05 -0.61
C THR A 572 65.10 51.93 -1.61
N GLY A 573 64.81 51.74 -2.88
CA GLY A 573 65.81 51.72 -3.98
C GLY A 573 65.90 53.05 -4.72
N SER A 574 65.98 53.03 -6.04
CA SER A 574 66.10 54.22 -6.88
C SER A 574 64.76 54.55 -7.58
N ILE A 575 64.48 55.83 -7.70
CA ILE A 575 63.42 56.35 -8.58
C ILE A 575 64.09 56.89 -9.87
N SER A 576 63.64 56.45 -11.02
CA SER A 576 64.04 56.96 -12.30
C SER A 576 62.87 57.56 -13.06
N ILE A 577 62.87 58.86 -13.32
CA ILE A 577 61.87 59.56 -14.12
C ILE A 577 62.51 60.05 -15.36
N LYS A 578 62.10 59.57 -16.55
CA LYS A 578 62.71 59.98 -17.85
C LYS A 578 61.59 60.43 -18.78
N SER A 579 61.83 61.60 -19.42
CA SER A 579 61.00 62.07 -20.51
C SER A 579 61.87 62.29 -21.75
N ARG A 580 61.37 61.95 -22.93
CA ARG A 580 62.04 62.24 -24.21
C ARG A 580 61.77 63.67 -24.72
N SER A 581 60.85 64.37 -24.10
CA SER A 581 60.48 65.73 -24.41
C SER A 581 60.62 66.59 -23.16
N THR A 582 59.59 66.90 -22.46
CA THR A 582 59.59 67.83 -21.34
C THR A 582 59.24 67.10 -20.02
N LEU A 583 59.99 67.40 -18.97
CA LEU A 583 59.64 67.06 -17.61
C LEU A 583 59.43 68.37 -16.83
N THR A 584 58.21 68.56 -16.32
CA THR A 584 57.86 69.74 -15.53
C THR A 584 57.54 69.30 -14.11
N ALA A 585 58.14 69.89 -13.11
CA ALA A 585 57.79 69.75 -11.70
C ALA A 585 57.46 71.14 -11.14
N GLN A 586 56.26 71.33 -10.62
CA GLN A 586 55.80 72.64 -10.12
C GLN A 586 55.10 72.43 -8.74
N ALA A 587 55.39 73.35 -7.82
CA ALA A 587 54.71 73.45 -6.55
C ALA A 587 54.26 74.89 -6.30
N ALA A 588 53.04 75.08 -5.81
CA ALA A 588 52.52 76.42 -5.52
C ALA A 588 53.23 77.10 -4.33
N THR A 589 53.73 76.31 -3.39
CA THR A 589 54.40 76.85 -2.20
C THR A 589 55.86 76.47 -2.09
N THR A 590 56.21 75.18 -2.07
CA THR A 590 57.58 74.75 -1.87
C THR A 590 57.89 73.50 -2.70
N LEU A 591 58.96 73.57 -3.49
CA LEU A 591 59.59 72.41 -4.10
C LEU A 591 60.93 72.18 -3.38
N SER A 592 61.07 71.08 -2.65
CA SER A 592 62.25 70.77 -1.85
C SER A 592 62.94 69.51 -2.36
N ASN A 593 64.24 69.67 -2.77
CA ASN A 593 65.10 68.53 -3.09
C ASN A 593 66.17 68.38 -2.00
N LYS A 594 66.23 67.19 -1.38
CA LYS A 594 67.22 66.91 -0.33
C LYS A 594 67.87 65.55 -0.61
N ALA A 595 69.21 65.60 -0.76
CA ALA A 595 70.02 64.41 -0.94
C ALA A 595 71.43 64.63 -0.44
N LEU A 596 72.25 63.59 -0.33
CA LEU A 596 73.67 63.69 -0.07
C LEU A 596 74.37 64.44 -1.22
N THR A 597 73.97 64.18 -2.46
CA THR A 597 74.43 64.87 -3.67
C THR A 597 73.26 65.21 -4.57
N ILE A 598 73.15 66.44 -5.02
CA ILE A 598 72.19 66.88 -6.05
C ILE A 598 72.99 67.37 -7.23
N GLU A 599 72.80 66.76 -8.40
CA GLU A 599 73.49 67.14 -9.63
C GLU A 599 72.47 67.62 -10.69
N HIS A 600 72.65 68.81 -11.21
CA HIS A 600 71.86 69.35 -12.30
C HIS A 600 72.80 69.59 -13.50
N LYS A 601 72.58 68.88 -14.60
CA LYS A 601 73.35 68.99 -15.83
C LYS A 601 72.47 69.40 -17.00
N ALA A 602 72.83 70.40 -17.72
CA ALA A 602 72.22 70.79 -18.98
C ALA A 602 73.27 70.80 -20.09
N THR A 603 72.93 70.32 -21.27
CA THR A 603 73.88 70.32 -22.43
C THR A 603 73.93 71.62 -23.16
N ALA A 604 72.93 72.50 -23.04
CA ALA A 604 72.86 73.78 -23.66
C ALA A 604 72.78 74.92 -22.64
N MET A 605 71.72 75.02 -21.85
CA MET A 605 71.52 76.12 -20.92
C MET A 605 70.78 75.62 -19.67
N GLN A 606 71.20 76.10 -18.52
CA GLN A 606 70.46 75.96 -17.26
C GLN A 606 70.14 77.35 -16.72
N THR A 607 68.91 77.68 -16.49
CA THR A 607 68.50 78.92 -15.86
C THR A 607 68.02 78.63 -14.44
N VAL A 608 68.50 79.40 -13.47
CA VAL A 608 68.05 79.42 -12.10
C VAL A 608 67.66 80.86 -11.76
N GLU A 609 66.39 81.07 -11.50
CA GLU A 609 65.85 82.40 -11.29
C GLU A 609 65.06 82.44 -9.94
N GLY A 610 65.21 83.50 -9.17
CA GLY A 610 64.49 83.78 -7.95
C GLY A 610 63.80 85.10 -8.01
N GLY A 611 62.49 85.20 -8.06
CA GLY A 611 61.68 86.41 -8.19
C GLY A 611 61.89 87.44 -7.05
N GLY A 612 62.28 87.04 -5.87
CA GLY A 612 62.58 87.88 -4.71
C GLY A 612 64.04 87.72 -4.22
N LEU A 613 64.45 86.46 -4.00
CA LEU A 613 65.82 86.18 -3.51
C LEU A 613 66.29 84.83 -4.06
N LEU A 614 67.49 84.81 -4.63
CA LEU A 614 68.23 83.56 -4.88
C LEU A 614 69.37 83.48 -3.86
N ALA A 615 69.31 82.56 -2.93
CA ALA A 615 70.35 82.33 -1.90
C ALA A 615 71.06 80.99 -2.17
N LEU A 616 72.39 81.09 -2.42
CA LEU A 616 73.28 79.95 -2.54
C LEU A 616 74.15 79.90 -1.28
N LYS A 617 74.03 78.78 -0.48
CA LYS A 617 74.82 78.59 0.75
C LYS A 617 75.55 77.26 0.68
N GLY A 618 76.86 77.29 0.97
CA GLY A 618 77.67 76.05 1.03
C GLY A 618 79.00 76.32 1.66
N GLY A 619 79.76 75.35 2.14
CA GLY A 619 81.09 75.46 2.65
C GLY A 619 82.08 75.99 1.55
N LEU A 620 81.81 75.70 0.32
CA LEU A 620 82.47 76.22 -0.86
C LEU A 620 81.44 76.41 -1.98
N VAL A 621 81.30 77.60 -2.56
CA VAL A 621 80.51 77.90 -3.74
C VAL A 621 81.45 78.28 -4.87
N LYS A 622 81.52 77.49 -5.94
CA LYS A 622 82.32 77.87 -7.15
C LYS A 622 81.34 78.27 -8.28
N ILE A 623 81.54 79.44 -8.84
CA ILE A 623 80.82 79.94 -10.04
C ILE A 623 81.91 80.24 -11.05
N ASN A 624 81.88 79.51 -12.16
CA ASN A 624 82.88 79.77 -13.24
C ASN A 624 82.30 80.69 -14.27
#